data_c412e2e40c824d9dd16d49f91e0ce1f5
#
_entry.id   c412e2e40c824d9dd16d49f91e0ce1f5
#
_cell.length_a   1.000
_cell.length_b   1.000
_cell.length_c   1.000
_cell.angle_alpha   90.00
_cell.angle_beta   90.00
_cell.angle_gamma   90.00
#
_symmetry.space_group_name_H-M   'P 1'
#
loop_
_entity.id
_entity.type
_entity.pdbx_description
1 polymer ?
#
loop_
_entity_poly.entity_id
_entity_poly.type
_entity_poly.pdbx_seq_one_letter_code
_entity_poly.pdbx_strand_id
1 'polypeptide(L)'
;MTILGLWLVSSDNKVMYTLPIIILMFSDAFAALIGEFYSKYKFNTGFGTKSIEGSAAFFLTTYFICINFFLFFSDIGNINIVLVSLLLSILTMILEVISWNGLDNLFVPFFVYMFLRLNLYLTEKELMYKFWVMVILFVIIILNRKKTTLTRTAQTASLFFLYIIMIMGGIKWLVPPLIMYLGYYHITPKVEGQVKDSLKGLLAIAFTTSIWLALSIVMDKDKLFLIYIFSFSLHFGIINLIRDNAGNINRETFRMKFLMGSIGKALMFFIINHIILSGITDFKMLEGVIVLIFGGIFTYETVMKIYYIVEKEKELSGETKVFITSGIVFFYSLLLLGIGML
;
A
#
# COMPACT_ATOMS: atom_id res chain seq x y z
N MET A 1 -6.72 -21.17 13.80
CA MET A 1 -6.15 -19.87 14.23
C MET A 1 -7.07 -18.71 13.82
N THR A 2 -7.39 -18.52 12.55
CA THR A 2 -8.20 -17.39 12.05
C THR A 2 -9.58 -17.30 12.71
N ILE A 3 -10.34 -18.41 12.78
CA ILE A 3 -11.68 -18.46 13.38
C ILE A 3 -11.63 -18.04 14.85
N LEU A 4 -10.67 -18.56 15.62
CA LEU A 4 -10.50 -18.21 17.03
C LEU A 4 -10.11 -16.75 17.22
N GLY A 5 -9.15 -16.25 16.42
CA GLY A 5 -8.75 -14.84 16.46
C GLY A 5 -9.90 -13.89 16.11
N LEU A 6 -10.70 -14.25 15.10
CA LEU A 6 -11.87 -13.48 14.72
C LEU A 6 -12.94 -13.49 15.83
N TRP A 7 -13.17 -14.64 16.47
CA TRP A 7 -14.09 -14.74 17.60
C TRP A 7 -13.69 -13.83 18.75
N LEU A 8 -12.39 -13.77 19.10
CA LEU A 8 -11.88 -12.90 20.17
C LEU A 8 -12.15 -11.41 19.94
N VAL A 9 -12.14 -10.95 18.68
CA VAL A 9 -12.31 -9.52 18.34
C VAL A 9 -13.75 -9.16 17.97
N SER A 10 -14.63 -10.14 17.68
CA SER A 10 -15.98 -9.92 17.14
C SER A 10 -17.08 -10.70 17.87
N SER A 11 -16.80 -11.28 19.05
CA SER A 11 -17.73 -12.14 19.79
C SER A 11 -19.09 -11.50 20.08
N ASP A 12 -19.12 -10.18 20.23
CA ASP A 12 -20.34 -9.44 20.59
C ASP A 12 -21.24 -9.12 19.39
N ASN A 13 -20.77 -9.33 18.17
CA ASN A 13 -21.54 -9.01 16.96
C ASN A 13 -21.53 -10.19 15.97
N LYS A 14 -22.68 -10.88 15.90
CA LYS A 14 -22.85 -12.05 15.03
C LYS A 14 -22.58 -11.77 13.55
N VAL A 15 -22.98 -10.60 13.04
CA VAL A 15 -22.76 -10.20 11.64
C VAL A 15 -21.26 -10.09 11.35
N MET A 16 -20.52 -9.42 12.24
CA MET A 16 -19.08 -9.20 12.10
C MET A 16 -18.26 -10.47 12.28
N TYR A 17 -18.79 -11.50 12.90
CA TYR A 17 -18.16 -12.81 13.04
C TYR A 17 -18.50 -13.73 11.87
N THR A 18 -19.79 -13.84 11.56
CA THR A 18 -20.28 -14.89 10.65
C THR A 18 -19.96 -14.58 9.19
N LEU A 19 -20.16 -13.32 8.73
CA LEU A 19 -19.97 -12.95 7.34
C LEU A 19 -18.52 -13.17 6.84
N PRO A 20 -17.46 -12.78 7.59
CA PRO A 20 -16.09 -13.08 7.19
C PRO A 20 -15.80 -14.57 6.97
N ILE A 21 -16.36 -15.43 7.83
CA ILE A 21 -16.19 -16.89 7.73
C ILE A 21 -16.91 -17.44 6.51
N ILE A 22 -18.15 -17.02 6.26
CA ILE A 22 -18.92 -17.43 5.09
C ILE A 22 -18.20 -17.03 3.79
N ILE A 23 -17.69 -15.79 3.71
CA ILE A 23 -16.93 -15.32 2.56
C ILE A 23 -15.70 -16.21 2.35
N LEU A 24 -14.91 -16.46 3.40
CA LEU A 24 -13.72 -17.29 3.29
C LEU A 24 -14.07 -18.70 2.78
N MET A 25 -15.10 -19.34 3.35
CA MET A 25 -15.46 -20.71 3.02
C MET A 25 -15.96 -20.86 1.58
N PHE A 26 -16.85 -19.97 1.14
CA PHE A 26 -17.53 -20.14 -0.15
C PHE A 26 -16.77 -19.42 -1.28
N SER A 27 -16.32 -18.18 -1.06
CA SER A 27 -15.70 -17.42 -2.15
C SER A 27 -14.37 -18.00 -2.56
N ASP A 28 -13.55 -18.46 -1.59
CA ASP A 28 -12.28 -19.12 -1.86
C ASP A 28 -12.49 -20.47 -2.56
N ALA A 29 -13.45 -21.29 -2.08
CA ALA A 29 -13.77 -22.57 -2.71
C ALA A 29 -14.24 -22.41 -4.16
N PHE A 30 -15.15 -21.46 -4.45
CA PHE A 30 -15.62 -21.21 -5.81
C PHE A 30 -14.50 -20.63 -6.69
N ALA A 31 -13.65 -19.74 -6.15
CA ALA A 31 -12.50 -19.21 -6.89
C ALA A 31 -11.51 -20.31 -7.26
N ALA A 32 -11.22 -21.24 -6.34
CA ALA A 32 -10.36 -22.38 -6.59
C ALA A 32 -10.94 -23.31 -7.67
N LEU A 33 -12.21 -23.71 -7.54
CA LEU A 33 -12.88 -24.57 -8.51
C LEU A 33 -12.92 -23.95 -9.91
N ILE A 34 -13.36 -22.70 -10.05
CA ILE A 34 -13.44 -22.01 -11.34
C ILE A 34 -12.04 -21.79 -11.88
N GLY A 35 -11.09 -21.41 -11.01
CA GLY A 35 -9.69 -21.18 -11.38
C GLY A 35 -8.95 -22.43 -11.83
N GLU A 36 -9.32 -23.61 -11.33
CA GLU A 36 -8.72 -24.88 -11.73
C GLU A 36 -9.33 -25.42 -13.03
N PHE A 37 -10.67 -25.53 -13.11
CA PHE A 37 -11.37 -26.21 -14.18
C PHE A 37 -11.66 -25.33 -15.41
N TYR A 38 -11.84 -24.01 -15.23
CA TYR A 38 -12.32 -23.12 -16.30
C TYR A 38 -11.38 -21.99 -16.64
N SER A 39 -10.16 -21.91 -16.06
CA SER A 39 -9.27 -20.80 -16.31
C SER A 39 -8.66 -20.83 -17.72
N LYS A 40 -8.87 -19.75 -18.47
CA LYS A 40 -8.21 -19.47 -19.76
C LYS A 40 -7.04 -18.50 -19.60
N TYR A 41 -7.16 -17.54 -18.66
CA TYR A 41 -6.18 -16.47 -18.48
C TYR A 41 -5.54 -16.54 -17.10
N LYS A 42 -4.36 -17.16 -17.04
CA LYS A 42 -3.53 -17.22 -15.83
C LYS A 42 -2.54 -16.07 -15.79
N PHE A 43 -2.26 -15.57 -14.58
CA PHE A 43 -1.25 -14.53 -14.35
C PHE A 43 -0.45 -14.81 -13.08
N ASN A 44 0.81 -14.35 -13.07
CA ASN A 44 1.69 -14.51 -11.92
C ASN A 44 1.52 -13.31 -10.97
N THR A 45 1.29 -13.60 -9.69
CA THR A 45 1.13 -12.58 -8.64
C THR A 45 2.45 -12.24 -7.93
N GLY A 46 3.52 -12.99 -8.20
CA GLY A 46 4.77 -12.90 -7.43
C GLY A 46 4.81 -13.84 -6.22
N PHE A 47 3.66 -14.35 -5.79
CA PHE A 47 3.52 -15.35 -4.72
C PHE A 47 2.90 -16.66 -5.21
N GLY A 48 2.40 -16.68 -6.42
CA GLY A 48 1.78 -17.85 -7.06
C GLY A 48 1.12 -17.48 -8.38
N THR A 49 0.39 -18.41 -8.97
CA THR A 49 -0.42 -18.18 -10.17
C THR A 49 -1.90 -18.13 -9.81
N LYS A 50 -2.58 -17.10 -10.27
CA LYS A 50 -4.02 -16.91 -10.15
C LYS A 50 -4.64 -16.83 -11.56
N SER A 51 -5.97 -16.91 -11.66
CA SER A 51 -6.68 -16.74 -12.94
C SER A 51 -7.70 -15.61 -12.87
N ILE A 52 -7.98 -15.00 -14.00
CA ILE A 52 -9.00 -13.93 -14.11
C ILE A 52 -10.38 -14.51 -13.77
N GLU A 53 -10.67 -15.71 -14.26
CA GLU A 53 -11.94 -16.39 -14.05
C GLU A 53 -12.13 -16.76 -12.56
N GLY A 54 -11.08 -17.26 -11.89
CA GLY A 54 -11.12 -17.52 -10.46
C GLY A 54 -11.33 -16.26 -9.64
N SER A 55 -10.62 -15.17 -9.96
CA SER A 55 -10.81 -13.88 -9.28
C SER A 55 -12.20 -13.29 -9.51
N ALA A 56 -12.76 -13.44 -10.72
CA ALA A 56 -14.13 -13.03 -11.02
C ALA A 56 -15.15 -13.87 -10.23
N ALA A 57 -14.92 -15.19 -10.11
CA ALA A 57 -15.76 -16.05 -9.30
C ALA A 57 -15.72 -15.66 -7.81
N PHE A 58 -14.53 -15.36 -7.27
CA PHE A 58 -14.40 -14.85 -5.90
C PHE A 58 -15.23 -13.57 -5.70
N PHE A 59 -15.09 -12.60 -6.60
CA PHE A 59 -15.83 -11.33 -6.55
C PHE A 59 -17.35 -11.57 -6.57
N LEU A 60 -17.85 -12.32 -7.57
CA LEU A 60 -19.29 -12.55 -7.74
C LEU A 60 -19.90 -13.32 -6.55
N THR A 61 -19.20 -14.34 -6.06
CA THR A 61 -19.65 -15.12 -4.89
C THR A 61 -19.68 -14.24 -3.65
N THR A 62 -18.63 -13.46 -3.39
CA THR A 62 -18.59 -12.53 -2.27
C THR A 62 -19.71 -11.50 -2.35
N TYR A 63 -19.93 -10.90 -3.52
CA TYR A 63 -20.98 -9.92 -3.73
C TYR A 63 -22.37 -10.50 -3.48
N PHE A 64 -22.65 -11.69 -4.02
CA PHE A 64 -23.91 -12.39 -3.81
C PHE A 64 -24.13 -12.75 -2.33
N ILE A 65 -23.10 -13.27 -1.65
CA ILE A 65 -23.15 -13.56 -0.21
C ILE A 65 -23.47 -12.29 0.58
N CYS A 66 -22.74 -11.20 0.34
CA CYS A 66 -22.91 -9.95 1.06
C CYS A 66 -24.32 -9.38 0.90
N ILE A 67 -24.83 -9.29 -0.33
CA ILE A 67 -26.20 -8.78 -0.57
C ILE A 67 -27.23 -9.61 0.21
N ASN A 68 -27.21 -10.93 0.06
CA ASN A 68 -28.18 -11.77 0.73
C ASN A 68 -28.02 -11.70 2.25
N PHE A 69 -26.78 -11.72 2.74
CA PHE A 69 -26.52 -11.65 4.17
C PHE A 69 -27.04 -10.35 4.79
N PHE A 70 -26.77 -9.19 4.17
CA PHE A 70 -27.25 -7.92 4.69
C PHE A 70 -28.77 -7.75 4.56
N LEU A 71 -29.39 -8.27 3.51
CA LEU A 71 -30.85 -8.24 3.37
C LEU A 71 -31.56 -9.02 4.50
N PHE A 72 -30.98 -10.10 4.98
CA PHE A 72 -31.63 -10.94 6.00
C PHE A 72 -31.17 -10.64 7.44
N PHE A 73 -29.95 -10.08 7.62
CA PHE A 73 -29.33 -9.99 8.94
C PHE A 73 -28.88 -8.57 9.32
N SER A 74 -29.25 -7.54 8.55
CA SER A 74 -28.93 -6.15 8.88
C SER A 74 -30.10 -5.22 8.59
N ASP A 75 -30.14 -4.08 9.30
CA ASP A 75 -31.17 -3.04 9.14
C ASP A 75 -30.65 -1.83 8.31
N ILE A 76 -29.60 -2.03 7.51
CA ILE A 76 -29.06 -0.96 6.66
C ILE A 76 -29.92 -0.76 5.41
N GLY A 77 -29.97 0.48 4.90
CA GLY A 77 -30.78 0.83 3.73
C GLY A 77 -30.33 0.09 2.46
N ASN A 78 -31.25 -0.15 1.52
CA ASN A 78 -31.02 -0.94 0.30
C ASN A 78 -29.83 -0.43 -0.53
N ILE A 79 -29.66 0.90 -0.65
CA ILE A 79 -28.52 1.51 -1.37
C ILE A 79 -27.22 1.19 -0.64
N ASN A 80 -27.22 1.28 0.69
CA ASN A 80 -26.04 0.95 1.51
C ASN A 80 -25.67 -0.52 1.37
N ILE A 81 -26.64 -1.44 1.31
CA ILE A 81 -26.40 -2.88 1.06
C ILE A 81 -25.61 -3.05 -0.24
N VAL A 82 -26.06 -2.43 -1.33
CA VAL A 82 -25.39 -2.53 -2.63
C VAL A 82 -23.98 -1.96 -2.58
N LEU A 83 -23.81 -0.75 -2.01
CA LEU A 83 -22.51 -0.07 -1.95
C LEU A 83 -21.50 -0.81 -1.07
N VAL A 84 -21.91 -1.23 0.14
CA VAL A 84 -21.04 -1.98 1.07
C VAL A 84 -20.66 -3.32 0.45
N SER A 85 -21.62 -4.06 -0.13
CA SER A 85 -21.36 -5.35 -0.78
C SER A 85 -20.40 -5.21 -1.96
N LEU A 86 -20.57 -4.18 -2.79
CA LEU A 86 -19.72 -3.94 -3.95
C LEU A 86 -18.29 -3.58 -3.55
N LEU A 87 -18.13 -2.62 -2.64
CA LEU A 87 -16.83 -2.21 -2.14
C LEU A 87 -16.09 -3.37 -1.45
N LEU A 88 -16.79 -4.10 -0.58
CA LEU A 88 -16.22 -5.24 0.13
C LEU A 88 -15.77 -6.33 -0.84
N SER A 89 -16.59 -6.66 -1.85
CA SER A 89 -16.27 -7.71 -2.82
C SER A 89 -15.07 -7.36 -3.70
N ILE A 90 -14.98 -6.10 -4.15
CA ILE A 90 -13.81 -5.62 -4.91
C ILE A 90 -12.54 -5.73 -4.06
N LEU A 91 -12.58 -5.23 -2.84
CA LEU A 91 -11.41 -5.17 -1.97
C LEU A 91 -10.94 -6.55 -1.51
N THR A 92 -11.86 -7.45 -1.16
CA THR A 92 -11.53 -8.82 -0.78
C THR A 92 -10.98 -9.62 -1.95
N MET A 93 -11.53 -9.45 -3.17
CA MET A 93 -10.97 -10.04 -4.38
C MET A 93 -9.53 -9.56 -4.63
N ILE A 94 -9.27 -8.25 -4.50
CA ILE A 94 -7.92 -7.72 -4.68
C ILE A 94 -6.98 -8.30 -3.60
N LEU A 95 -7.43 -8.35 -2.35
CA LEU A 95 -6.65 -8.89 -1.24
C LEU A 95 -6.31 -10.38 -1.45
N GLU A 96 -7.26 -11.17 -1.94
CA GLU A 96 -7.04 -12.57 -2.33
C GLU A 96 -5.95 -12.69 -3.40
N VAL A 97 -6.00 -11.86 -4.44
CA VAL A 97 -5.02 -11.84 -5.54
C VAL A 97 -3.61 -11.47 -5.08
N ILE A 98 -3.46 -10.53 -4.15
CA ILE A 98 -2.16 -10.03 -3.68
C ILE A 98 -1.63 -10.78 -2.47
N SER A 99 -2.42 -11.62 -1.84
CA SER A 99 -2.03 -12.38 -0.64
C SER A 99 -1.03 -13.49 -0.98
N TRP A 100 -0.18 -13.77 0.00
CA TRP A 100 0.74 -14.89 -0.05
C TRP A 100 -0.05 -16.20 0.13
N ASN A 101 0.34 -17.26 -0.57
CA ASN A 101 -0.35 -18.56 -0.51
C ASN A 101 -0.58 -19.01 0.94
N GLY A 102 -1.86 -19.18 1.32
CA GLY A 102 -2.30 -19.59 2.65
C GLY A 102 -2.47 -18.44 3.66
N LEU A 103 -1.92 -17.24 3.41
CA LEU A 103 -2.19 -16.06 4.25
C LEU A 103 -3.49 -15.33 3.88
N ASP A 104 -4.05 -15.58 2.72
CA ASP A 104 -5.42 -15.19 2.34
C ASP A 104 -6.44 -15.66 3.38
N ASN A 105 -6.30 -16.89 3.87
CA ASN A 105 -7.13 -17.46 4.95
C ASN A 105 -7.08 -16.68 6.27
N LEU A 106 -6.06 -15.86 6.48
CA LEU A 106 -5.95 -14.97 7.62
C LEU A 106 -6.37 -13.55 7.26
N PHE A 107 -5.82 -13.00 6.20
CA PHE A 107 -6.00 -11.59 5.86
C PHE A 107 -7.42 -11.27 5.39
N VAL A 108 -8.05 -12.14 4.60
CA VAL A 108 -9.40 -11.88 4.07
C VAL A 108 -10.43 -11.76 5.20
N PRO A 109 -10.56 -12.69 6.15
CA PRO A 109 -11.56 -12.56 7.22
C PRO A 109 -11.31 -11.37 8.15
N PHE A 110 -10.06 -11.11 8.54
CA PHE A 110 -9.74 -9.95 9.38
C PHE A 110 -9.99 -8.63 8.64
N PHE A 111 -9.72 -8.58 7.35
CA PHE A 111 -10.02 -7.43 6.52
C PHE A 111 -11.53 -7.20 6.42
N VAL A 112 -12.33 -8.25 6.17
CA VAL A 112 -13.80 -8.16 6.13
C VAL A 112 -14.33 -7.62 7.46
N TYR A 113 -13.86 -8.14 8.59
CA TYR A 113 -14.23 -7.65 9.92
C TYR A 113 -13.89 -6.15 10.08
N MET A 114 -12.66 -5.77 9.77
CA MET A 114 -12.21 -4.37 9.87
C MET A 114 -13.03 -3.46 8.95
N PHE A 115 -13.26 -3.88 7.72
CA PHE A 115 -14.05 -3.13 6.75
C PHE A 115 -15.49 -2.91 7.24
N LEU A 116 -16.14 -3.94 7.74
CA LEU A 116 -17.50 -3.86 8.30
C LEU A 116 -17.56 -2.91 9.49
N ARG A 117 -16.61 -3.03 10.42
CA ARG A 117 -16.53 -2.16 11.59
C ARG A 117 -16.44 -0.68 11.23
N LEU A 118 -15.74 -0.36 10.14
CA LEU A 118 -15.52 1.01 9.70
C LEU A 118 -16.58 1.55 8.73
N ASN A 119 -17.38 0.68 8.09
CA ASN A 119 -18.22 1.11 6.98
C ASN A 119 -19.68 0.68 7.07
N LEU A 120 -20.04 -0.32 7.88
CA LEU A 120 -21.38 -0.90 7.86
C LEU A 120 -22.50 0.10 8.20
N TYR A 121 -22.24 1.00 9.16
CA TYR A 121 -23.23 1.96 9.66
C TYR A 121 -23.01 3.38 9.17
N LEU A 122 -22.24 3.54 8.10
CA LEU A 122 -22.06 4.86 7.49
C LEU A 122 -23.35 5.31 6.78
N THR A 123 -23.50 6.60 6.67
CA THR A 123 -24.58 7.20 5.88
C THR A 123 -24.41 6.91 4.40
N GLU A 124 -25.51 6.97 3.64
CA GLU A 124 -25.48 6.80 2.19
C GLU A 124 -24.49 7.77 1.51
N LYS A 125 -24.46 9.04 1.97
CA LYS A 125 -23.55 10.06 1.42
C LYS A 125 -22.08 9.70 1.63
N GLU A 126 -21.73 9.18 2.81
CA GLU A 126 -20.37 8.75 3.11
C GLU A 126 -19.95 7.53 2.30
N LEU A 127 -20.84 6.56 2.14
CA LEU A 127 -20.58 5.39 1.29
C LEU A 127 -20.46 5.76 -0.18
N MET A 128 -21.32 6.64 -0.68
CA MET A 128 -21.23 7.19 -2.05
C MET A 128 -19.91 7.93 -2.27
N TYR A 129 -19.47 8.74 -1.31
CA TYR A 129 -18.17 9.39 -1.36
C TYR A 129 -17.02 8.36 -1.48
N LYS A 130 -17.01 7.34 -0.61
CA LYS A 130 -16.01 6.27 -0.65
C LYS A 130 -16.05 5.48 -1.96
N PHE A 131 -17.23 5.23 -2.49
CA PHE A 131 -17.38 4.58 -3.79
C PHE A 131 -16.77 5.42 -4.92
N TRP A 132 -17.06 6.71 -4.98
CA TRP A 132 -16.47 7.58 -5.99
C TRP A 132 -14.97 7.72 -5.86
N VAL A 133 -14.43 7.75 -4.65
CA VAL A 133 -12.96 7.69 -4.46
C VAL A 133 -12.38 6.41 -5.03
N MET A 134 -13.01 5.25 -4.80
CA MET A 134 -12.58 3.98 -5.42
C MET A 134 -12.57 4.07 -6.94
N VAL A 135 -13.63 4.60 -7.54
CA VAL A 135 -13.74 4.77 -9.00
C VAL A 135 -12.63 5.69 -9.52
N ILE A 136 -12.39 6.82 -8.87
CA ILE A 136 -11.34 7.78 -9.26
C ILE A 136 -9.97 7.13 -9.18
N LEU A 137 -9.64 6.43 -8.10
CA LEU A 137 -8.36 5.73 -7.94
C LEU A 137 -8.19 4.64 -9.01
N PHE A 138 -9.24 3.89 -9.31
CA PHE A 138 -9.23 2.88 -10.38
C PHE A 138 -8.96 3.51 -11.75
N VAL A 139 -9.62 4.62 -12.08
CA VAL A 139 -9.38 5.36 -13.32
C VAL A 139 -7.95 5.88 -13.40
N ILE A 140 -7.42 6.46 -12.32
CA ILE A 140 -6.03 6.93 -12.25
C ILE A 140 -5.05 5.78 -12.55
N ILE A 141 -5.26 4.61 -11.96
CA ILE A 141 -4.38 3.45 -12.16
C ILE A 141 -4.47 2.92 -13.59
N ILE A 142 -5.68 2.83 -14.16
CA ILE A 142 -5.86 2.39 -15.55
C ILE A 142 -5.20 3.35 -16.54
N LEU A 143 -5.38 4.66 -16.38
CA LEU A 143 -4.77 5.65 -17.26
C LEU A 143 -3.24 5.61 -17.22
N ASN A 144 -2.66 5.28 -16.07
CA ASN A 144 -1.22 5.20 -15.89
C ASN A 144 -0.62 3.80 -16.11
N ARG A 145 -1.45 2.77 -16.37
CA ARG A 145 -1.00 1.37 -16.44
C ARG A 145 0.13 1.07 -17.43
N LYS A 146 0.21 1.80 -18.54
CA LYS A 146 1.26 1.65 -19.56
C LYS A 146 2.50 2.47 -19.27
N LYS A 147 2.36 3.45 -18.40
CA LYS A 147 3.41 4.42 -18.09
C LYS A 147 4.23 4.00 -16.86
N THR A 148 3.61 3.35 -15.91
CA THR A 148 4.26 2.91 -14.68
C THR A 148 5.24 1.75 -14.90
N THR A 149 6.25 1.67 -14.05
CA THR A 149 7.22 0.57 -14.00
C THR A 149 6.73 -0.62 -13.17
N LEU A 150 5.60 -0.47 -12.47
CA LEU A 150 5.01 -1.52 -11.66
C LEU A 150 4.49 -2.70 -12.51
N THR A 151 4.62 -3.92 -11.99
CA THR A 151 3.91 -5.07 -12.54
C THR A 151 2.40 -4.89 -12.43
N ARG A 152 1.62 -5.65 -13.20
CA ARG A 152 0.14 -5.58 -13.12
C ARG A 152 -0.38 -5.86 -11.71
N THR A 153 0.19 -6.85 -11.05
CA THR A 153 -0.18 -7.21 -9.68
C THR A 153 0.17 -6.10 -8.69
N ALA A 154 1.34 -5.46 -8.85
CA ALA A 154 1.72 -4.32 -8.03
C ALA A 154 0.79 -3.10 -8.25
N GLN A 155 0.32 -2.87 -9.47
CA GLN A 155 -0.68 -1.83 -9.76
C GLN A 155 -2.02 -2.12 -9.06
N THR A 156 -2.48 -3.37 -9.09
CA THR A 156 -3.69 -3.80 -8.39
C THR A 156 -3.54 -3.64 -6.87
N ALA A 157 -2.38 -4.01 -6.32
CA ALA A 157 -2.07 -3.79 -4.92
C ALA A 157 -2.00 -2.30 -4.56
N SER A 158 -1.49 -1.44 -5.46
CA SER A 158 -1.49 0.01 -5.24
C SER A 158 -2.91 0.55 -5.08
N LEU A 159 -3.88 0.08 -5.88
CA LEU A 159 -5.29 0.45 -5.71
C LEU A 159 -5.79 0.10 -4.31
N PHE A 160 -5.53 -1.13 -3.86
CA PHE A 160 -5.93 -1.60 -2.53
C PHE A 160 -5.32 -0.73 -1.42
N PHE A 161 -4.00 -0.50 -1.45
CA PHE A 161 -3.33 0.28 -0.41
C PHE A 161 -3.76 1.74 -0.39
N LEU A 162 -3.87 2.40 -1.54
CA LEU A 162 -4.36 3.78 -1.62
C LEU A 162 -5.77 3.89 -1.04
N TYR A 163 -6.64 2.93 -1.35
CA TYR A 163 -8.00 2.94 -0.87
C TYR A 163 -8.09 2.65 0.65
N ILE A 164 -7.29 1.72 1.17
CA ILE A 164 -7.22 1.44 2.62
C ILE A 164 -6.73 2.66 3.39
N ILE A 165 -5.69 3.32 2.91
CA ILE A 165 -5.19 4.56 3.52
C ILE A 165 -6.29 5.62 3.56
N MET A 166 -7.07 5.73 2.48
CA MET A 166 -8.20 6.65 2.43
C MET A 166 -9.32 6.31 3.43
N ILE A 167 -9.68 5.02 3.57
CA ILE A 167 -10.69 4.58 4.54
C ILE A 167 -10.24 4.87 5.98
N MET A 168 -8.97 4.60 6.30
CA MET A 168 -8.44 4.71 7.66
C MET A 168 -8.08 6.16 8.04
N GLY A 169 -7.42 6.89 7.14
CA GLY A 169 -6.84 8.21 7.45
C GLY A 169 -7.51 9.38 6.73
N GLY A 170 -8.42 9.11 5.79
CA GLY A 170 -9.05 10.13 4.95
C GLY A 170 -8.13 10.67 3.86
N ILE A 171 -8.62 11.72 3.18
CA ILE A 171 -7.97 12.31 2.00
C ILE A 171 -6.56 12.86 2.32
N LYS A 172 -6.36 13.42 3.51
CA LYS A 172 -5.08 13.95 3.96
C LYS A 172 -3.96 12.90 3.88
N TRP A 173 -4.23 11.69 4.36
CA TRP A 173 -3.28 10.58 4.36
C TRP A 173 -3.11 9.93 2.98
N LEU A 174 -4.12 10.04 2.11
CA LEU A 174 -4.07 9.54 0.76
C LEU A 174 -3.10 10.34 -0.14
N VAL A 175 -2.95 11.65 0.09
CA VAL A 175 -2.20 12.56 -0.79
C VAL A 175 -0.74 12.12 -0.97
N PRO A 176 0.07 11.84 0.07
CA PRO A 176 1.47 11.45 -0.12
C PRO A 176 1.66 10.18 -0.98
N PRO A 177 1.04 9.04 -0.71
CA PRO A 177 1.22 7.86 -1.55
C PRO A 177 0.66 8.04 -2.97
N LEU A 178 -0.38 8.86 -3.15
CA LEU A 178 -0.91 9.16 -4.47
C LEU A 178 0.08 10.02 -5.29
N ILE A 179 0.68 11.03 -4.68
CA ILE A 179 1.76 11.82 -5.31
C ILE A 179 2.96 10.93 -5.61
N MET A 180 3.33 10.03 -4.72
CA MET A 180 4.39 9.06 -4.98
C MET A 180 4.07 8.18 -6.19
N TYR A 181 2.85 7.64 -6.27
CA TYR A 181 2.43 6.80 -7.41
C TYR A 181 2.48 7.56 -8.73
N LEU A 182 1.98 8.80 -8.77
CA LEU A 182 1.97 9.63 -9.97
C LEU A 182 3.35 10.20 -10.29
N GLY A 183 4.06 10.72 -9.29
CA GLY A 183 5.36 11.37 -9.45
C GLY A 183 6.48 10.39 -9.83
N TYR A 184 6.38 9.16 -9.36
CA TYR A 184 7.36 8.13 -9.64
C TYR A 184 7.60 7.91 -11.14
N TYR A 185 6.54 7.91 -11.92
CA TYR A 185 6.62 7.76 -13.36
C TYR A 185 7.27 8.99 -14.08
N HIS A 186 6.94 10.19 -13.61
CA HIS A 186 7.38 11.43 -14.28
C HIS A 186 8.84 11.79 -13.97
N ILE A 187 9.33 11.40 -12.79
CA ILE A 187 10.65 11.82 -12.28
C ILE A 187 11.70 10.72 -12.44
N THR A 188 11.28 9.46 -12.65
CA THR A 188 12.19 8.34 -12.83
C THR A 188 12.36 8.05 -14.32
N PRO A 189 13.54 8.28 -14.90
CA PRO A 189 13.77 7.94 -16.31
C PRO A 189 13.59 6.44 -16.53
N LYS A 190 12.95 6.09 -17.64
CA LYS A 190 12.87 4.70 -18.08
C LYS A 190 14.25 4.29 -18.61
N VAL A 191 14.84 3.29 -18.00
CA VAL A 191 16.03 2.63 -18.53
C VAL A 191 15.57 1.43 -19.37
N GLU A 192 16.06 1.34 -20.62
CA GLU A 192 15.77 0.19 -21.47
C GLU A 192 16.28 -1.10 -20.82
N GLY A 193 15.47 -2.18 -20.85
CA GLY A 193 15.80 -3.45 -20.20
C GLY A 193 15.51 -3.50 -18.68
N GLN A 194 14.92 -2.47 -18.11
CA GLN A 194 14.65 -2.42 -16.68
C GLN A 194 13.59 -3.43 -16.24
N VAL A 195 13.90 -4.19 -15.20
CA VAL A 195 12.96 -5.10 -14.53
C VAL A 195 11.84 -4.27 -13.89
N LYS A 196 10.59 -4.67 -14.11
CA LYS A 196 9.44 -4.01 -13.48
C LYS A 196 9.46 -4.20 -11.96
N ASP A 197 9.06 -3.16 -11.25
CA ASP A 197 8.94 -3.22 -9.80
C ASP A 197 7.87 -4.22 -9.40
N SER A 198 8.26 -5.12 -8.53
CA SER A 198 7.44 -6.24 -8.10
C SER A 198 6.43 -5.83 -7.01
N LEU A 199 5.44 -6.70 -6.81
CA LEU A 199 4.52 -6.61 -5.68
C LEU A 199 5.27 -6.57 -4.34
N LYS A 200 6.33 -7.36 -4.18
CA LYS A 200 7.10 -7.42 -2.93
C LYS A 200 7.75 -6.06 -2.58
N GLY A 201 8.34 -5.40 -3.58
CA GLY A 201 8.91 -4.06 -3.39
C GLY A 201 7.85 -3.04 -2.98
N LEU A 202 6.67 -3.05 -3.63
CA LEU A 202 5.55 -2.20 -3.24
C LEU A 202 5.11 -2.48 -1.79
N LEU A 203 4.96 -3.75 -1.41
CA LEU A 203 4.54 -4.15 -0.07
C LEU A 203 5.52 -3.68 1.01
N ALA A 204 6.82 -3.72 0.74
CA ALA A 204 7.84 -3.24 1.68
C ALA A 204 7.65 -1.74 1.98
N ILE A 205 7.45 -0.92 0.96
CA ILE A 205 7.21 0.53 1.12
C ILE A 205 5.85 0.78 1.79
N ALA A 206 4.80 0.14 1.31
CA ALA A 206 3.44 0.31 1.83
C ALA A 206 3.35 -0.09 3.31
N PHE A 207 3.96 -1.20 3.70
CA PHE A 207 3.95 -1.68 5.08
C PHE A 207 4.65 -0.70 6.02
N THR A 208 5.90 -0.32 5.71
CA THR A 208 6.70 0.56 6.58
C THR A 208 6.09 1.95 6.74
N THR A 209 5.45 2.46 5.70
CA THR A 209 4.78 3.76 5.77
C THR A 209 3.41 3.68 6.46
N SER A 210 2.62 2.61 6.22
CA SER A 210 1.29 2.44 6.84
C SER A 210 1.33 2.25 8.35
N ILE A 211 2.46 1.82 8.92
CA ILE A 211 2.63 1.75 10.38
C ILE A 211 2.42 3.13 11.02
N TRP A 212 2.87 4.21 10.40
CA TRP A 212 2.70 5.57 10.93
C TRP A 212 1.23 6.00 10.96
N LEU A 213 0.46 5.63 9.94
CA LEU A 213 -0.99 5.83 9.93
C LEU A 213 -1.67 5.02 11.05
N ALA A 214 -1.33 3.75 11.19
CA ALA A 214 -1.90 2.90 12.24
C ALA A 214 -1.57 3.43 13.64
N LEU A 215 -0.33 3.84 13.88
CA LEU A 215 0.09 4.45 15.14
C LEU A 215 -0.60 5.79 15.40
N SER A 216 -0.82 6.61 14.36
CA SER A 216 -1.55 7.87 14.49
C SER A 216 -2.98 7.66 14.98
N ILE A 217 -3.66 6.65 14.45
CA ILE A 217 -5.02 6.28 14.85
C ILE A 217 -5.05 5.76 16.29
N VAL A 218 -4.11 4.87 16.64
CA VAL A 218 -4.07 4.24 17.98
C VAL A 218 -3.67 5.23 19.07
N MET A 219 -2.73 6.13 18.77
CA MET A 219 -2.18 7.09 19.75
C MET A 219 -2.89 8.43 19.75
N ASP A 220 -3.82 8.65 18.81
CA ASP A 220 -4.51 9.95 18.60
C ASP A 220 -3.51 11.12 18.47
N LYS A 221 -2.46 10.93 17.65
CA LYS A 221 -1.37 11.90 17.48
C LYS A 221 -1.21 12.35 16.04
N ASP A 222 -1.73 13.51 15.70
CA ASP A 222 -1.57 14.14 14.38
C ASP A 222 -0.10 14.39 13.98
N LYS A 223 0.80 14.51 14.95
CA LYS A 223 2.24 14.69 14.68
C LYS A 223 2.85 13.54 13.88
N LEU A 224 2.32 12.32 14.00
CA LEU A 224 2.80 11.16 13.25
C LEU A 224 2.56 11.30 11.74
N PHE A 225 1.68 12.19 11.32
CA PHE A 225 1.48 12.51 9.91
C PHE A 225 2.73 13.13 9.26
N LEU A 226 3.48 13.94 9.98
CA LEU A 226 4.73 14.50 9.47
C LEU A 226 5.78 13.40 9.23
N ILE A 227 5.90 12.45 10.18
CA ILE A 227 6.79 11.28 10.02
C ILE A 227 6.36 10.42 8.82
N TYR A 228 5.07 10.27 8.58
CA TYR A 228 4.53 9.59 7.42
C TYR A 228 4.99 10.24 6.11
N ILE A 229 4.87 11.57 5.99
CA ILE A 229 5.38 12.31 4.81
C ILE A 229 6.89 12.14 4.67
N PHE A 230 7.65 12.21 5.76
CA PHE A 230 9.09 11.97 5.75
C PHE A 230 9.45 10.59 5.23
N SER A 231 8.78 9.56 5.72
CA SER A 231 9.01 8.19 5.28
C SER A 231 8.81 8.04 3.76
N PHE A 232 7.73 8.59 3.21
CA PHE A 232 7.51 8.61 1.76
C PHE A 232 8.56 9.43 1.01
N SER A 233 8.96 10.58 1.55
CA SER A 233 9.95 11.45 0.93
C SER A 233 11.31 10.75 0.80
N LEU A 234 11.75 10.07 1.84
CA LEU A 234 12.98 9.29 1.84
C LEU A 234 12.92 8.11 0.88
N HIS A 235 11.82 7.35 0.87
CA HIS A 235 11.63 6.27 -0.09
C HIS A 235 11.70 6.79 -1.53
N PHE A 236 11.01 7.91 -1.83
CA PHE A 236 11.01 8.51 -3.15
C PHE A 236 12.39 8.99 -3.60
N GLY A 237 13.17 9.55 -2.69
CA GLY A 237 14.55 9.96 -2.95
C GLY A 237 15.47 8.79 -3.25
N ILE A 238 15.40 7.72 -2.45
CA ILE A 238 16.35 6.60 -2.51
C ILE A 238 15.97 5.54 -3.57
N ILE A 239 14.72 5.50 -4.02
CA ILE A 239 14.24 4.45 -4.92
C ILE A 239 15.04 4.36 -6.23
N ASN A 240 15.59 5.47 -6.71
CA ASN A 240 16.45 5.48 -7.89
C ASN A 240 17.84 4.87 -7.65
N LEU A 241 18.34 4.97 -6.44
CA LEU A 241 19.59 4.32 -6.03
C LEU A 241 19.59 2.82 -6.27
N ILE A 242 18.43 2.21 -6.05
CA ILE A 242 18.24 0.77 -6.19
C ILE A 242 18.33 0.36 -7.65
N ARG A 243 17.98 1.26 -8.56
CA ARG A 243 17.89 1.00 -10.00
C ARG A 243 19.20 1.23 -10.76
N ASP A 244 19.96 2.27 -10.41
CA ASP A 244 21.10 2.72 -11.21
C ASP A 244 22.41 2.00 -10.89
N ASN A 245 22.42 1.03 -9.96
CA ASN A 245 23.61 0.26 -9.61
C ASN A 245 24.04 -0.81 -10.66
N ALA A 246 23.45 -0.78 -11.83
CA ALA A 246 23.79 -1.67 -12.92
C ALA A 246 24.89 -1.08 -13.82
N GLY A 247 26.11 -1.01 -13.35
CA GLY A 247 27.27 -0.83 -14.26
C GLY A 247 28.27 0.25 -13.84
N ASN A 248 29.49 -0.17 -13.68
CA ASN A 248 30.79 0.53 -13.74
C ASN A 248 30.78 2.05 -13.91
N ILE A 249 30.70 2.81 -12.82
CA ILE A 249 30.95 4.25 -12.83
C ILE A 249 31.91 4.59 -11.70
N ASN A 250 32.87 5.50 -12.01
CA ASN A 250 33.85 6.05 -11.08
C ASN A 250 33.22 6.44 -9.72
N ARG A 251 33.58 5.73 -8.65
CA ARG A 251 32.85 5.64 -7.38
C ARG A 251 32.60 6.98 -6.68
N GLU A 252 33.48 7.96 -6.75
CA GLU A 252 33.34 9.20 -5.97
C GLU A 252 32.46 10.28 -6.62
N THR A 253 32.62 10.54 -7.90
CA THR A 253 31.79 11.52 -8.63
C THR A 253 30.35 11.05 -8.81
N PHE A 254 30.16 9.74 -8.92
CA PHE A 254 28.84 9.10 -8.96
C PHE A 254 28.14 9.23 -7.60
N ARG A 255 28.85 8.99 -6.51
CA ARG A 255 28.32 9.07 -5.15
C ARG A 255 27.73 10.44 -4.83
N MET A 256 28.45 11.53 -5.14
CA MET A 256 27.97 12.90 -4.88
C MET A 256 26.77 13.30 -5.75
N LYS A 257 26.81 13.05 -7.06
CA LYS A 257 25.69 13.31 -7.95
C LYS A 257 24.43 12.56 -7.52
N PHE A 258 24.59 11.32 -7.11
CA PHE A 258 23.51 10.46 -6.69
C PHE A 258 22.91 10.89 -5.35
N LEU A 259 23.74 11.22 -4.38
CA LEU A 259 23.34 11.76 -3.08
C LEU A 259 22.54 13.06 -3.26
N MET A 260 23.07 14.02 -3.99
CA MET A 260 22.40 15.29 -4.26
C MET A 260 21.06 15.08 -5.01
N GLY A 261 21.04 14.20 -6.00
CA GLY A 261 19.82 13.86 -6.74
C GLY A 261 18.76 13.20 -5.86
N SER A 262 19.16 12.31 -4.99
CA SER A 262 18.24 11.62 -4.06
C SER A 262 17.67 12.58 -3.02
N ILE A 263 18.51 13.40 -2.41
CA ILE A 263 18.08 14.44 -1.46
C ILE A 263 17.16 15.45 -2.16
N GLY A 264 17.54 15.93 -3.35
CA GLY A 264 16.72 16.87 -4.11
C GLY A 264 15.32 16.34 -4.41
N LYS A 265 15.19 15.07 -4.78
CA LYS A 265 13.89 14.43 -5.02
C LYS A 265 13.09 14.27 -3.73
N ALA A 266 13.73 13.86 -2.64
CA ALA A 266 13.08 13.76 -1.34
C ALA A 266 12.55 15.11 -0.85
N LEU A 267 13.35 16.16 -0.99
CA LEU A 267 12.95 17.53 -0.66
C LEU A 267 11.79 18.02 -1.53
N MET A 268 11.88 17.82 -2.84
CA MET A 268 10.81 18.20 -3.76
C MET A 268 9.49 17.51 -3.38
N PHE A 269 9.53 16.22 -3.10
CA PHE A 269 8.37 15.46 -2.68
C PHE A 269 7.78 15.98 -1.35
N PHE A 270 8.63 16.26 -0.37
CA PHE A 270 8.23 16.80 0.92
C PHE A 270 7.58 18.17 0.78
N ILE A 271 8.20 19.08 0.05
CA ILE A 271 7.72 20.46 -0.17
C ILE A 271 6.36 20.44 -0.87
N ILE A 272 6.21 19.63 -1.93
CA ILE A 272 4.92 19.52 -2.65
C ILE A 272 3.81 19.03 -1.71
N ASN A 273 4.08 17.98 -0.94
CA ASN A 273 3.08 17.47 0.01
C ASN A 273 2.76 18.49 1.10
N HIS A 274 3.76 19.19 1.64
CA HIS A 274 3.56 20.20 2.66
C HIS A 274 2.72 21.37 2.14
N ILE A 275 3.01 21.89 0.95
CA ILE A 275 2.24 22.97 0.33
C ILE A 275 0.79 22.57 0.05
N ILE A 276 0.56 21.37 -0.49
CA ILE A 276 -0.80 20.89 -0.80
C ILE A 276 -1.64 20.72 0.48
N LEU A 277 -1.03 20.29 1.57
CA LEU A 277 -1.74 19.93 2.79
C LEU A 277 -1.83 21.06 3.82
N SER A 278 -0.85 21.94 3.89
CA SER A 278 -0.80 23.06 4.85
C SER A 278 -1.07 24.41 4.20
N GLY A 279 -0.95 24.52 2.89
CA GLY A 279 -1.23 25.73 2.12
C GLY A 279 -0.20 26.85 2.25
N ILE A 280 0.78 26.76 3.15
CA ILE A 280 1.71 27.84 3.47
C ILE A 280 3.09 27.27 3.84
N THR A 281 4.13 28.02 3.48
CA THR A 281 5.49 27.84 3.98
C THR A 281 5.59 28.41 5.39
N ASP A 282 5.59 27.54 6.38
CA ASP A 282 5.76 27.90 7.79
C ASP A 282 7.15 27.50 8.33
N PHE A 283 7.43 27.88 9.59
CA PHE A 283 8.70 27.52 10.24
C PHE A 283 8.90 26.01 10.36
N LYS A 284 7.81 25.23 10.52
CA LYS A 284 7.83 23.76 10.57
C LYS A 284 8.30 23.15 9.25
N MET A 285 8.01 23.80 8.12
CA MET A 285 8.54 23.38 6.83
C MET A 285 10.06 23.46 6.81
N LEU A 286 10.66 24.53 7.36
CA LEU A 286 12.11 24.69 7.39
C LEU A 286 12.77 23.64 8.28
N GLU A 287 12.20 23.39 9.47
CA GLU A 287 12.67 22.30 10.35
C GLU A 287 12.60 20.96 9.62
N GLY A 288 11.48 20.68 8.94
CA GLY A 288 11.27 19.50 8.15
C GLY A 288 12.29 19.32 7.03
N VAL A 289 12.63 20.38 6.32
CA VAL A 289 13.67 20.37 5.27
C VAL A 289 15.04 20.01 5.86
N ILE A 290 15.43 20.60 6.99
CA ILE A 290 16.69 20.31 7.67
C ILE A 290 16.77 18.84 8.07
N VAL A 291 15.73 18.34 8.76
CA VAL A 291 15.64 16.94 9.19
C VAL A 291 15.71 15.97 8.00
N LEU A 292 15.07 16.33 6.88
CA LEU A 292 15.09 15.52 5.67
C LEU A 292 16.47 15.48 5.00
N ILE A 293 17.21 16.56 5.01
CA ILE A 293 18.59 16.60 4.48
C ILE A 293 19.46 15.63 5.29
N PHE A 294 19.48 15.77 6.61
CA PHE A 294 20.26 14.88 7.47
C PHE A 294 19.80 13.42 7.36
N GLY A 295 18.48 13.19 7.31
CA GLY A 295 17.91 11.87 7.11
C GLY A 295 18.25 11.26 5.75
N GLY A 296 18.24 12.06 4.71
CA GLY A 296 18.63 11.64 3.37
C GLY A 296 20.10 11.24 3.31
N ILE A 297 21.00 12.00 3.94
CA ILE A 297 22.43 11.66 4.06
C ILE A 297 22.60 10.36 4.85
N PHE A 298 21.98 10.28 6.02
CA PHE A 298 22.08 9.11 6.89
C PHE A 298 21.58 7.83 6.22
N THR A 299 20.38 7.88 5.65
CA THR A 299 19.77 6.71 4.98
C THR A 299 20.59 6.30 3.76
N TYR A 300 21.06 7.27 2.95
CA TYR A 300 21.90 7.00 1.80
C TYR A 300 23.21 6.28 2.22
N GLU A 301 23.96 6.86 3.15
CA GLU A 301 25.23 6.28 3.60
C GLU A 301 25.05 4.87 4.21
N THR A 302 23.98 4.68 4.98
CA THR A 302 23.69 3.38 5.60
C THR A 302 23.32 2.34 4.54
N VAL A 303 22.46 2.69 3.58
CA VAL A 303 22.08 1.82 2.47
C VAL A 303 23.31 1.41 1.66
N MET A 304 24.16 2.39 1.29
CA MET A 304 25.37 2.13 0.49
C MET A 304 26.38 1.24 1.25
N LYS A 305 26.55 1.45 2.54
CA LYS A 305 27.41 0.57 3.37
C LYS A 305 26.90 -0.86 3.42
N ILE A 306 25.60 -1.04 3.66
CA ILE A 306 24.99 -2.38 3.73
C ILE A 306 25.08 -3.06 2.35
N TYR A 307 24.77 -2.36 1.25
CA TYR A 307 24.92 -2.92 -0.08
C TYR A 307 26.37 -3.34 -0.34
N TYR A 308 27.34 -2.49 -0.02
CA TYR A 308 28.75 -2.81 -0.20
C TYR A 308 29.18 -4.07 0.59
N ILE A 309 28.73 -4.23 1.83
CA ILE A 309 29.06 -5.39 2.65
C ILE A 309 28.42 -6.65 2.10
N VAL A 310 27.13 -6.59 1.76
CA VAL A 310 26.39 -7.79 1.33
C VAL A 310 26.73 -8.18 -0.11
N GLU A 311 26.88 -7.21 -1.05
CA GLU A 311 27.25 -7.49 -2.44
C GLU A 311 28.67 -8.03 -2.60
N LYS A 312 29.52 -7.88 -1.61
CA LYS A 312 30.85 -8.51 -1.57
C LYS A 312 30.75 -10.03 -1.53
N GLU A 313 29.68 -10.56 -0.92
CA GLU A 313 29.44 -12.00 -0.80
C GLU A 313 28.44 -12.52 -1.84
N LYS A 314 27.41 -11.72 -2.18
CA LYS A 314 26.34 -12.12 -3.11
C LYS A 314 25.69 -10.90 -3.75
N GLU A 315 25.45 -10.97 -5.07
CA GLU A 315 24.69 -9.95 -5.78
C GLU A 315 23.27 -9.84 -5.23
N LEU A 316 22.85 -8.63 -4.82
CA LEU A 316 21.55 -8.36 -4.26
C LEU A 316 20.49 -8.20 -5.36
N SER A 317 19.39 -8.92 -5.25
CA SER A 317 18.23 -8.68 -6.10
C SER A 317 17.61 -7.30 -5.84
N GLY A 318 16.98 -6.71 -6.85
CA GLY A 318 16.28 -5.44 -6.70
C GLY A 318 15.24 -5.45 -5.57
N GLU A 319 14.51 -6.56 -5.38
CA GLU A 319 13.56 -6.74 -4.29
C GLU A 319 14.25 -6.66 -2.92
N THR A 320 15.36 -7.38 -2.75
CA THR A 320 16.13 -7.36 -1.49
C THR A 320 16.63 -5.95 -1.18
N LYS A 321 17.08 -5.20 -2.20
CA LYS A 321 17.49 -3.80 -2.04
C LYS A 321 16.34 -2.92 -1.54
N VAL A 322 15.12 -3.09 -2.08
CA VAL A 322 13.93 -2.35 -1.60
C VAL A 322 13.61 -2.68 -0.15
N PHE A 323 13.66 -3.96 0.24
CA PHE A 323 13.42 -4.37 1.64
C PHE A 323 14.42 -3.75 2.62
N ILE A 324 15.72 -3.82 2.31
CA ILE A 324 16.77 -3.22 3.13
C ILE A 324 16.54 -1.71 3.26
N THR A 325 16.29 -1.04 2.15
CA THR A 325 16.04 0.40 2.13
C THR A 325 14.82 0.77 2.96
N SER A 326 13.70 0.05 2.81
CA SER A 326 12.49 0.29 3.58
C SER A 326 12.70 0.11 5.09
N GLY A 327 13.47 -0.91 5.48
CA GLY A 327 13.85 -1.12 6.88
C GLY A 327 14.67 0.04 7.45
N ILE A 328 15.64 0.55 6.69
CA ILE A 328 16.48 1.68 7.12
C ILE A 328 15.67 2.97 7.24
N VAL A 329 14.81 3.26 6.27
CA VAL A 329 13.91 4.43 6.31
C VAL A 329 12.96 4.34 7.52
N PHE A 330 12.41 3.17 7.79
CA PHE A 330 11.56 2.94 8.95
C PHE A 330 12.31 3.15 10.27
N PHE A 331 13.51 2.58 10.39
CA PHE A 331 14.36 2.75 11.57
C PHE A 331 14.72 4.22 11.80
N TYR A 332 15.11 4.94 10.75
CA TYR A 332 15.37 6.38 10.85
C TYR A 332 14.12 7.16 11.31
N SER A 333 12.97 6.82 10.77
CA SER A 333 11.69 7.44 11.17
C SER A 333 11.36 7.18 12.65
N LEU A 334 11.69 6.00 13.17
CA LEU A 334 11.58 5.68 14.60
C LEU A 334 12.54 6.53 15.47
N LEU A 335 13.78 6.74 15.01
CA LEU A 335 14.72 7.61 15.71
C LEU A 335 14.19 9.05 15.82
N LEU A 336 13.60 9.58 14.77
CA LEU A 336 13.00 10.92 14.79
C LEU A 336 11.87 11.03 15.83
N LEU A 337 11.04 9.99 15.94
CA LEU A 337 10.01 9.92 16.97
C LEU A 337 10.60 9.91 18.38
N GLY A 338 11.68 9.15 18.59
CA GLY A 338 12.35 9.00 19.90
C GLY A 338 13.04 10.27 20.39
N ILE A 339 13.56 11.09 19.47
CA ILE A 339 14.26 12.34 19.79
C ILE A 339 13.28 13.51 20.02
N GLY A 340 12.01 13.33 19.71
CA GLY A 340 10.99 14.38 19.86
C GLY A 340 11.17 15.56 18.91
N MET A 341 11.89 15.37 17.80
CA MET A 341 12.14 16.39 16.77
C MET A 341 10.90 16.69 15.91
N LEU A 342 9.83 15.97 16.08
CA LEU A 342 8.56 16.09 15.40
C LEU A 342 7.41 15.95 16.42
#